data_b6d13d2c47cc2000a5de15c3b0f55302
#
_entry.id   b6d13d2c47cc2000a5de15c3b0f55302
#
_cell.length_a   1.000
_cell.length_b   1.000
_cell.length_c   1.000
_cell.angle_alpha   90.00
_cell.angle_beta   90.00
_cell.angle_gamma   90.00
#
_symmetry.space_group_name_H-M   'P 1'
#
loop_
_entity.id
_entity.type
_entity.pdbx_description
1 polymer ?
#
loop_
_entity_poly.entity_id
_entity_poly.type
_entity_poly.pdbx_seq_one_letter_code
_entity_poly.pdbx_strand_id
1 'polypeptide(L)'
;PYSINWSSIGNKFPYRIRQAAGDSALGNYKFNMPSSDAIYLHDTPNHSLFSKKDRALSSGCVRVEKSDQLASILLQEAGWSEDKKRNVLESKKTTSASIRTNDPVFLYYVTAWVENGQTQVLPDIYKYDDAATFNGIDWAVVKKYL
;
A
#
# COMPACT_ATOMS: atom_id res chain seq x y z
N PRO A 1 -27.24 -0.65 -6.35
CA PRO A 1 -27.30 -0.89 -4.90
C PRO A 1 -28.70 -0.70 -4.33
N TYR A 2 -29.51 0.21 -4.91
CA TYR A 2 -30.85 0.54 -4.39
C TYR A 2 -31.91 -0.56 -4.62
N SER A 3 -31.67 -1.51 -5.51
CA SER A 3 -32.54 -2.65 -5.81
C SER A 3 -32.30 -3.88 -4.93
N ILE A 4 -31.31 -3.82 -4.03
CA ILE A 4 -30.94 -4.93 -3.17
C ILE A 4 -31.58 -4.75 -1.80
N ASN A 5 -32.33 -5.74 -1.36
CA ASN A 5 -32.80 -5.78 0.03
C ASN A 5 -31.65 -6.29 0.93
N TRP A 6 -30.89 -5.35 1.49
CA TRP A 6 -29.73 -5.64 2.32
C TRP A 6 -30.07 -6.40 3.60
N SER A 7 -31.27 -6.20 4.13
CA SER A 7 -31.74 -6.87 5.36
C SER A 7 -32.00 -8.36 5.16
N SER A 8 -32.16 -8.82 3.92
CA SER A 8 -32.41 -10.24 3.62
C SER A 8 -31.12 -11.03 3.35
N ILE A 9 -29.96 -10.37 3.37
CA ILE A 9 -28.66 -11.01 3.13
C ILE A 9 -28.19 -11.62 4.45
N GLY A 10 -28.12 -12.96 4.49
CA GLY A 10 -27.57 -13.70 5.62
C GLY A 10 -26.02 -13.74 5.57
N ASN A 11 -25.43 -14.72 6.25
CA ASN A 11 -23.98 -14.86 6.39
C ASN A 11 -23.21 -15.12 5.08
N LYS A 12 -23.90 -15.45 3.99
CA LYS A 12 -23.30 -15.61 2.67
C LYS A 12 -23.68 -14.44 1.79
N PHE A 13 -22.72 -13.61 1.43
CA PHE A 13 -22.92 -12.49 0.52
C PHE A 13 -22.92 -12.99 -0.94
N PRO A 14 -24.09 -13.01 -1.64
CA PRO A 14 -24.22 -13.66 -2.94
C PRO A 14 -23.83 -12.78 -4.12
N TYR A 15 -23.36 -11.54 -3.87
CA TYR A 15 -23.08 -10.57 -4.92
C TYR A 15 -21.58 -10.31 -5.08
N ARG A 16 -21.18 -10.00 -6.29
CA ARG A 16 -19.87 -9.37 -6.56
C ARG A 16 -20.07 -7.86 -6.59
N ILE A 17 -19.36 -7.15 -5.73
CA ILE A 17 -19.35 -5.69 -5.75
C ILE A 17 -18.18 -5.25 -6.63
N ARG A 18 -18.45 -4.41 -7.63
CA ARG A 18 -17.44 -3.72 -8.42
C ARG A 18 -17.55 -2.25 -8.11
N GLN A 19 -16.49 -1.66 -7.63
CA GLN A 19 -16.39 -0.23 -7.43
C GLN A 19 -16.04 0.44 -8.77
N ALA A 20 -16.67 1.57 -9.07
CA ALA A 20 -16.36 2.33 -10.27
C ALA A 20 -14.92 2.86 -10.19
N ALA A 21 -14.27 2.99 -11.34
CA ALA A 21 -12.97 3.65 -11.43
C ALA A 21 -13.12 5.12 -11.01
N GLY A 22 -12.18 5.61 -10.20
CA GLY A 22 -12.21 6.96 -9.63
C GLY A 22 -12.82 7.04 -8.22
N ASP A 23 -13.78 6.16 -7.89
CA ASP A 23 -14.38 6.09 -6.55
C ASP A 23 -13.75 4.97 -5.69
N SER A 24 -12.76 4.29 -6.24
CA SER A 24 -12.07 3.21 -5.54
C SER A 24 -11.22 3.74 -4.39
N ALA A 25 -11.33 3.13 -3.22
CA ALA A 25 -10.43 3.39 -2.10
C ALA A 25 -8.96 3.13 -2.44
N LEU A 26 -8.68 2.37 -3.51
CA LEU A 26 -7.34 2.09 -4.02
C LEU A 26 -6.86 3.13 -5.04
N GLY A 27 -7.63 4.20 -5.30
CA GLY A 27 -7.31 5.21 -6.29
C GLY A 27 -7.17 4.63 -7.69
N ASN A 28 -6.20 5.13 -8.46
CA ASN A 28 -5.94 4.73 -9.84
C ASN A 28 -4.95 3.58 -9.97
N TYR A 29 -4.16 3.28 -8.94
CA TYR A 29 -3.05 2.35 -9.02
C TYR A 29 -3.05 1.37 -7.85
N LYS A 30 -2.80 0.12 -8.18
CA LYS A 30 -2.48 -0.94 -7.22
C LYS A 30 -1.19 -1.62 -7.66
N PHE A 31 -0.20 -1.64 -6.76
CA PHE A 31 1.09 -2.28 -6.97
C PHE A 31 1.07 -3.61 -6.21
N ASN A 32 0.89 -4.70 -6.96
CA ASN A 32 0.90 -6.04 -6.37
C ASN A 32 2.35 -6.46 -6.12
N MET A 33 2.59 -7.01 -4.95
CA MET A 33 3.87 -7.58 -4.57
C MET A 33 3.64 -8.91 -3.84
N PRO A 34 4.59 -9.84 -3.86
CA PRO A 34 4.53 -11.01 -3.00
C PRO A 34 4.50 -10.60 -1.52
N SER A 35 3.53 -11.11 -0.77
CA SER A 35 3.40 -10.84 0.66
C SER A 35 2.64 -11.97 1.33
N SER A 36 3.15 -12.50 2.46
CA SER A 36 2.46 -13.48 3.30
C SER A 36 1.17 -12.94 3.90
N ASP A 37 1.15 -11.63 4.17
CA ASP A 37 0.05 -10.94 4.86
C ASP A 37 -0.91 -10.24 3.88
N ALA A 38 -0.80 -10.54 2.58
CA ALA A 38 -1.57 -9.91 1.51
C ALA A 38 -1.47 -8.37 1.51
N ILE A 39 -0.36 -7.81 1.98
CA ILE A 39 -0.07 -6.39 1.96
C ILE A 39 0.37 -5.99 0.55
N TYR A 40 -0.09 -4.84 0.09
CA TYR A 40 0.30 -4.24 -1.19
C TYR A 40 0.38 -2.72 -1.07
N LEU A 41 0.99 -2.09 -2.07
CA LEU A 41 1.01 -0.64 -2.19
C LEU A 41 -0.14 -0.19 -3.09
N HIS A 42 -0.73 0.97 -2.81
CA HIS A 42 -1.81 1.49 -3.64
C HIS A 42 -1.94 3.01 -3.56
N ASP A 43 -2.61 3.56 -4.53
CA ASP A 43 -3.06 4.94 -4.57
C ASP A 43 -4.22 5.19 -3.60
N THR A 44 -4.61 6.45 -3.45
CA THR A 44 -5.79 6.83 -2.67
C THR A 44 -6.39 8.12 -3.23
N PRO A 45 -7.72 8.24 -3.32
CA PRO A 45 -8.36 9.51 -3.67
C PRO A 45 -8.25 10.54 -2.52
N ASN A 46 -7.95 10.10 -1.31
CA ASN A 46 -7.87 10.98 -0.14
C ASN A 46 -6.42 11.39 0.16
N HIS A 47 -5.89 12.31 -0.65
CA HIS A 47 -4.52 12.80 -0.53
C HIS A 47 -4.28 13.62 0.75
N SER A 48 -5.34 14.20 1.37
CA SER A 48 -5.20 14.97 2.62
C SER A 48 -4.70 14.13 3.80
N LEU A 49 -4.78 12.80 3.70
CA LEU A 49 -4.25 11.91 4.73
C LEU A 49 -2.73 11.97 4.85
N PHE A 50 -2.01 12.37 3.78
CA PHE A 50 -0.56 12.48 3.81
C PHE A 50 -0.04 13.70 4.59
N SER A 51 -0.89 14.69 4.85
CA SER A 51 -0.56 15.83 5.71
C SER A 51 -0.74 15.56 7.20
N LYS A 52 -1.34 14.42 7.57
CA LYS A 52 -1.56 14.08 8.97
C LYS A 52 -0.27 13.57 9.63
N LYS A 53 -0.09 13.91 10.91
CA LYS A 53 1.03 13.42 11.73
C LYS A 53 0.86 11.92 12.03
N ASP A 54 -0.34 11.51 12.42
CA ASP A 54 -0.70 10.10 12.62
C ASP A 54 -1.18 9.52 11.29
N ARG A 55 -0.48 8.50 10.80
CA ARG A 55 -0.71 7.85 9.51
C ARG A 55 -1.19 6.42 9.59
N ALA A 56 -1.47 5.89 10.77
CA ALA A 56 -2.04 4.57 10.98
C ALA A 56 -3.53 4.55 10.61
N LEU A 57 -3.85 4.80 9.34
CA LEU A 57 -5.20 5.07 8.83
C LEU A 57 -5.68 4.04 7.81
N SER A 58 -5.01 2.90 7.70
CA SER A 58 -5.38 1.79 6.81
C SER A 58 -5.62 0.51 7.62
N SER A 59 -6.13 -0.51 6.95
CA SER A 59 -6.29 -1.86 7.54
C SER A 59 -5.05 -2.75 7.30
N GLY A 60 -3.92 -2.17 6.89
CA GLY A 60 -2.65 -2.88 6.68
C GLY A 60 -1.94 -2.53 5.38
N CYS A 61 -2.67 -2.29 4.28
CA CYS A 61 -2.05 -1.90 3.01
C CYS A 61 -1.45 -0.48 3.06
N VAL A 62 -0.41 -0.24 2.29
CA VAL A 62 0.34 1.01 2.32
C VAL A 62 -0.11 1.95 1.19
N ARG A 63 -0.49 3.17 1.54
CA ARG A 63 -0.82 4.22 0.57
C ARG A 63 0.45 4.93 0.09
N VAL A 64 0.49 5.21 -1.21
CA VAL A 64 1.62 5.88 -1.86
C VAL A 64 1.22 7.30 -2.24
N GLU A 65 1.88 8.30 -1.67
CA GLU A 65 1.58 9.71 -1.92
C GLU A 65 1.77 10.12 -3.38
N LYS A 66 2.86 9.66 -3.99
CA LYS A 66 3.20 9.95 -5.39
C LYS A 66 3.01 8.71 -6.27
N SER A 67 1.86 8.07 -6.13
CA SER A 67 1.53 6.82 -6.81
C SER A 67 1.62 6.90 -8.33
N ASP A 68 1.24 8.05 -8.93
CA ASP A 68 1.35 8.27 -10.38
C ASP A 68 2.81 8.29 -10.85
N GLN A 69 3.71 8.91 -10.09
CA GLN A 69 5.14 8.94 -10.42
C GLN A 69 5.76 7.55 -10.33
N LEU A 70 5.44 6.81 -9.26
CA LEU A 70 5.90 5.42 -9.12
C LEU A 70 5.35 4.55 -10.26
N ALA A 71 4.09 4.72 -10.62
CA ALA A 71 3.49 4.00 -11.72
C ALA A 71 4.17 4.33 -13.06
N SER A 72 4.50 5.60 -13.33
CA SER A 72 5.23 5.98 -14.54
C SER A 72 6.57 5.27 -14.66
N ILE A 73 7.36 5.25 -13.58
CA ILE A 73 8.67 4.57 -13.57
C ILE A 73 8.50 3.09 -13.89
N LEU A 74 7.66 2.39 -13.14
CA LEU A 74 7.46 0.95 -13.31
C LEU A 74 6.83 0.58 -14.67
N LEU A 75 5.93 1.40 -15.20
CA LEU A 75 5.32 1.17 -16.49
C LEU A 75 6.29 1.42 -17.65
N GLN A 76 7.19 2.42 -17.54
CA GLN A 76 8.27 2.62 -18.50
C GLN A 76 9.19 1.40 -18.58
N GLU A 77 9.58 0.84 -17.44
CA GLU A 77 10.35 -0.41 -17.36
C GLU A 77 9.61 -1.60 -18.00
N ALA A 78 8.28 -1.62 -17.90
CA ALA A 78 7.42 -2.58 -18.57
C ALA A 78 7.21 -2.30 -20.07
N GLY A 79 7.84 -1.26 -20.62
CA GLY A 79 7.75 -0.86 -22.03
C GLY A 79 6.48 -0.11 -22.39
N TRP A 80 5.82 0.52 -21.42
CA TRP A 80 4.68 1.39 -21.69
C TRP A 80 5.14 2.82 -22.00
N SER A 81 4.45 3.47 -22.95
CA SER A 81 4.56 4.90 -23.16
C SER A 81 3.62 5.67 -22.24
N GLU A 82 3.91 6.94 -22.00
CA GLU A 82 3.01 7.83 -21.25
C GLU A 82 1.63 7.96 -21.93
N ASP A 83 1.58 7.92 -23.26
CA ASP A 83 0.30 7.94 -24.00
C ASP A 83 -0.53 6.68 -23.72
N LYS A 84 0.12 5.51 -23.66
CA LYS A 84 -0.58 4.26 -23.31
C LYS A 84 -1.10 4.31 -21.88
N LYS A 85 -0.31 4.79 -20.92
CA LYS A 85 -0.73 5.01 -19.53
C LYS A 85 -1.94 5.93 -19.48
N ARG A 86 -1.88 7.10 -20.13
CA ARG A 86 -2.97 8.07 -20.18
C ARG A 86 -4.25 7.48 -20.76
N ASN A 87 -4.18 6.80 -21.91
CA ASN A 87 -5.34 6.18 -22.56
C ASN A 87 -6.00 5.13 -21.66
N VAL A 88 -5.20 4.35 -20.88
CA VAL A 88 -5.75 3.38 -19.94
C VAL A 88 -6.49 4.08 -18.80
N LEU A 89 -5.93 5.15 -18.23
CA LEU A 89 -6.60 5.93 -17.18
C LEU A 89 -7.90 6.54 -17.67
N GLU A 90 -7.91 7.14 -18.85
CA GLU A 90 -9.10 7.75 -19.48
C GLU A 90 -10.18 6.71 -19.79
N SER A 91 -9.79 5.50 -20.18
CA SER A 91 -10.72 4.42 -20.45
C SER A 91 -11.50 3.94 -19.23
N LYS A 92 -11.02 4.24 -18.02
CA LYS A 92 -11.53 3.76 -16.72
C LYS A 92 -11.68 2.24 -16.63
N LYS A 93 -10.95 1.50 -17.45
CA LYS A 93 -10.92 0.04 -17.44
C LYS A 93 -9.73 -0.45 -16.63
N THR A 94 -9.97 -1.37 -15.71
CA THR A 94 -8.89 -2.03 -14.99
C THR A 94 -8.00 -2.79 -15.97
N THR A 95 -6.72 -2.44 -15.98
CA THR A 95 -5.70 -3.04 -16.85
C THR A 95 -4.51 -3.43 -15.98
N SER A 96 -3.93 -4.57 -16.26
CA SER A 96 -2.73 -5.05 -15.56
C SER A 96 -1.50 -4.92 -16.44
N ALA A 97 -0.39 -4.51 -15.84
CA ALA A 97 0.94 -4.54 -16.45
C ALA A 97 1.84 -5.45 -15.62
N SER A 98 2.59 -6.31 -16.28
CA SER A 98 3.64 -7.09 -15.62
C SER A 98 4.93 -6.30 -15.61
N ILE A 99 5.46 -6.04 -14.42
CA ILE A 99 6.77 -5.41 -14.22
C ILE A 99 7.81 -6.51 -14.38
N ARG A 100 8.85 -6.23 -15.15
CA ARG A 100 9.91 -7.21 -15.49
C ARG A 100 11.08 -7.14 -14.52
N THR A 101 11.27 -6.00 -13.88
CA THR A 101 12.28 -5.81 -12.85
C THR A 101 11.86 -6.52 -11.57
N ASN A 102 12.82 -7.10 -10.88
CA ASN A 102 12.58 -7.75 -9.60
C ASN A 102 13.04 -6.83 -8.47
N ASP A 103 12.46 -5.63 -8.41
CA ASP A 103 12.79 -4.65 -7.39
C ASP A 103 12.21 -5.09 -6.04
N PRO A 104 13.05 -5.38 -5.04
CA PRO A 104 12.57 -5.81 -3.75
C PRO A 104 11.88 -4.66 -3.01
N VAL A 105 10.77 -4.97 -2.36
CA VAL A 105 10.08 -4.04 -1.47
C VAL A 105 10.24 -4.54 -0.04
N PHE A 106 10.86 -3.72 0.82
CA PHE A 106 11.01 -4.01 2.23
C PHE A 106 10.03 -3.15 3.03
N LEU A 107 9.19 -3.81 3.82
CA LEU A 107 8.34 -3.16 4.80
C LEU A 107 8.94 -3.42 6.18
N TYR A 108 9.23 -2.35 6.91
CA TYR A 108 9.74 -2.43 8.26
C TYR A 108 8.97 -1.46 9.17
N TYR A 109 8.96 -1.78 10.45
CA TYR A 109 8.34 -0.96 11.47
C TYR A 109 9.42 -0.48 12.43
N VAL A 110 9.50 0.82 12.62
CA VAL A 110 10.41 1.45 13.58
C VAL A 110 9.66 2.51 14.37
N THR A 111 9.92 2.56 15.65
CA THR A 111 9.35 3.52 16.59
C THR A 111 10.36 4.57 17.02
N ALA A 112 11.66 4.31 16.79
CA ALA A 112 12.73 5.26 17.08
C ALA A 112 13.81 5.21 15.98
N TRP A 113 14.27 6.40 15.55
CA TRP A 113 15.38 6.54 14.60
C TRP A 113 16.16 7.83 14.85
N VAL A 114 17.31 7.95 14.21
CA VAL A 114 18.11 9.18 14.26
C VAL A 114 17.98 9.91 12.92
N GLU A 115 17.59 11.17 12.96
CA GLU A 115 17.50 12.05 11.81
C GLU A 115 18.22 13.35 12.12
N ASN A 116 19.18 13.73 11.29
CA ASN A 116 20.02 14.95 11.47
C ASN A 116 20.68 15.02 12.88
N GLY A 117 21.11 13.88 13.42
CA GLY A 117 21.74 13.79 14.74
C GLY A 117 20.75 13.91 15.92
N GLN A 118 19.47 13.95 15.69
CA GLN A 118 18.42 13.99 16.71
C GLN A 118 17.63 12.68 16.73
N THR A 119 17.34 12.18 17.92
CA THR A 119 16.48 11.00 18.08
C THR A 119 15.01 11.41 17.85
N GLN A 120 14.37 10.72 16.94
CA GLN A 120 12.94 10.80 16.68
C GLN A 120 12.27 9.58 17.32
N VAL A 121 11.11 9.78 17.93
CA VAL A 121 10.34 8.70 18.57
C VAL A 121 8.87 8.84 18.20
N LEU A 122 8.24 7.73 17.83
CA LEU A 122 6.80 7.60 17.60
C LEU A 122 6.18 6.62 18.61
N PRO A 123 4.88 6.79 18.90
CA PRO A 123 4.16 5.80 19.70
C PRO A 123 4.20 4.42 19.04
N ASP A 124 4.47 3.39 19.82
CA ASP A 124 4.39 2.00 19.37
C ASP A 124 2.94 1.54 19.29
N ILE A 125 2.30 1.80 18.14
CA ILE A 125 0.88 1.48 17.92
C ILE A 125 0.61 -0.02 17.77
N TYR A 126 1.62 -0.82 17.40
CA TYR A 126 1.52 -2.27 17.24
C TYR A 126 2.03 -3.05 18.46
N LYS A 127 2.56 -2.34 19.47
CA LYS A 127 3.10 -2.93 20.70
C LYS A 127 4.22 -3.94 20.42
N TYR A 128 5.07 -3.64 19.45
CA TYR A 128 6.20 -4.49 19.08
C TYR A 128 7.44 -4.23 19.95
N ASP A 129 7.50 -3.06 20.60
CA ASP A 129 8.60 -2.68 21.48
C ASP A 129 8.43 -3.21 22.91
N ASP A 130 7.34 -3.95 23.21
CA ASP A 130 7.15 -4.56 24.51
C ASP A 130 8.31 -5.52 24.82
N ALA A 131 8.86 -5.44 26.05
CA ALA A 131 10.04 -6.17 26.49
C ALA A 131 9.94 -7.69 26.28
N ALA A 132 8.73 -8.24 26.17
CA ALA A 132 8.49 -9.65 25.85
C ALA A 132 8.86 -10.01 24.40
N THR A 133 8.87 -9.04 23.48
CA THR A 133 9.22 -9.23 22.05
C THR A 133 10.73 -9.04 21.80
N PHE A 134 11.45 -8.35 22.69
CA PHE A 134 12.89 -8.08 22.55
C PHE A 134 13.80 -9.31 22.71
N ASN A 135 13.29 -10.41 23.20
CA ASN A 135 14.06 -11.65 23.40
C ASN A 135 14.39 -12.41 22.09
N GLY A 136 14.06 -11.84 20.93
CA GLY A 136 14.18 -12.50 19.64
C GLY A 136 15.02 -11.78 18.57
N ILE A 137 15.70 -10.67 18.89
CA ILE A 137 16.58 -10.04 17.89
C ILE A 137 17.87 -10.84 17.77
N ASP A 138 18.00 -11.60 16.70
CA ASP A 138 19.27 -12.19 16.30
C ASP A 138 20.19 -11.12 15.71
N TRP A 139 21.00 -10.52 16.58
CA TRP A 139 21.98 -9.51 16.20
C TRP A 139 23.01 -10.02 15.18
N ALA A 140 23.21 -11.32 15.06
CA ALA A 140 24.06 -11.89 14.02
C ALA A 140 23.42 -11.75 12.63
N VAL A 141 22.11 -11.79 12.55
CA VAL A 141 21.37 -11.50 11.30
C VAL A 141 21.43 -10.00 11.00
N VAL A 142 21.19 -9.14 11.98
CA VAL A 142 21.21 -7.67 11.78
C VAL A 142 22.57 -7.19 11.29
N LYS A 143 23.68 -7.72 11.83
CA LYS A 143 25.06 -7.36 11.41
C LYS A 143 25.40 -7.70 9.96
N LYS A 144 24.62 -8.53 9.28
CA LYS A 144 24.83 -8.82 7.85
C LYS A 144 24.31 -7.72 6.93
N TYR A 145 23.51 -6.80 7.46
CA TYR A 145 22.87 -5.72 6.71
C TYR A 145 23.34 -4.32 7.12
N LEU A 146 24.28 -4.24 8.06
CA LEU A 146 25.02 -3.04 8.45
C LEU A 146 26.44 -3.07 7.85
#